data_9afb68453d89759537e4c2ca4a95e83b
#
_entry.id   9afb68453d89759537e4c2ca4a95e83b
#
_cell.length_a   1.000
_cell.length_b   1.000
_cell.length_c   1.000
_cell.angle_alpha   90.00
_cell.angle_beta   90.00
_cell.angle_gamma   90.00
#
_symmetry.space_group_name_H-M   'P 1'
#
loop_
_entity.id
_entity.type
_entity.pdbx_description
1 polymer ?
#
loop_
_entity_poly.entity_id
_entity_poly.type
_entity_poly.pdbx_seq_one_letter_code
_entity_poly.pdbx_strand_id
1 'polypeptide(L)'
;DRVFETGPVFRAEKHNTKRHLNEYTSLDFEMGYIDSFEEIMAMETGFLQYAMKLLKEDYAKELEILKVELPDASRIPAVRFDVAKELVAKKYNRQIRNPFDLEPEEEALIGQYFKEEYNADFVFVTHYPSKKRPFYAMDDPEDTRFTLSFDLLFHGLEITTGGQRIHDYNALLKKIEDRGMETEGMEQYLDTFKYGMPPHGGLGIGLERLTMQLLGEENVRE
;
A
#
# COMPACT_ATOMS: atom_id res chain seq x y z
N ASP A 1 16.39 -11.88 5.57
CA ASP A 1 16.45 -11.97 4.12
C ASP A 1 15.51 -10.95 3.47
N ARG A 2 15.82 -10.55 2.24
CA ARG A 2 15.04 -9.62 1.43
C ARG A 2 14.92 -10.20 0.04
N VAL A 3 13.70 -10.23 -0.48
CA VAL A 3 13.41 -10.74 -1.82
C VAL A 3 12.53 -9.75 -2.56
N PHE A 4 12.67 -9.69 -3.87
CA PHE A 4 11.78 -8.91 -4.73
C PHE A 4 11.43 -9.66 -6.00
N GLU A 5 10.30 -9.32 -6.57
CA GLU A 5 9.83 -9.81 -7.85
C GLU A 5 9.21 -8.67 -8.65
N THR A 6 9.39 -8.72 -9.97
CA THR A 6 8.69 -7.86 -10.91
C THR A 6 7.98 -8.74 -11.91
N GLY A 7 6.67 -8.69 -11.93
CA GLY A 7 5.91 -9.59 -12.78
C GLY A 7 4.45 -9.19 -12.97
N PRO A 8 3.75 -9.87 -13.88
CA PRO A 8 2.34 -9.61 -14.14
C PRO A 8 1.46 -10.15 -13.01
N VAL A 9 0.46 -9.36 -12.64
CA VAL A 9 -0.62 -9.73 -11.72
C VAL A 9 -1.93 -9.72 -12.46
N PHE A 10 -2.71 -10.80 -12.28
CA PHE A 10 -4.01 -10.97 -12.91
C PHE A 10 -5.11 -10.89 -11.87
N ARG A 11 -6.10 -10.02 -12.11
CA ARG A 11 -7.27 -9.84 -11.24
C ARG A 11 -8.55 -9.86 -12.06
N ALA A 12 -9.56 -10.62 -11.62
CA ALA A 12 -10.89 -10.62 -12.19
C ALA A 12 -11.68 -9.39 -11.69
N GLU A 13 -11.25 -8.19 -12.06
CA GLU A 13 -11.95 -6.97 -11.70
C GLU A 13 -13.31 -6.88 -12.37
N LYS A 14 -14.36 -6.66 -11.56
CA LYS A 14 -15.73 -6.50 -12.05
C LYS A 14 -16.04 -5.09 -12.56
N HIS A 15 -15.11 -4.16 -12.35
CA HIS A 15 -15.29 -2.73 -12.62
C HIS A 15 -14.33 -2.24 -13.71
N ASN A 16 -14.87 -1.48 -14.66
CA ASN A 16 -14.08 -0.77 -15.66
C ASN A 16 -13.91 0.69 -15.23
N THR A 17 -12.86 0.97 -14.44
CA THR A 17 -12.57 2.32 -13.95
C THR A 17 -11.24 2.83 -14.49
N LYS A 18 -10.98 4.12 -14.37
CA LYS A 18 -9.73 4.77 -14.80
C LYS A 18 -8.47 4.28 -14.05
N ARG A 19 -8.63 3.58 -12.91
CA ARG A 19 -7.55 3.16 -12.01
C ARG A 19 -7.38 1.64 -11.87
N HIS A 20 -8.19 0.83 -12.57
CA HIS A 20 -8.15 -0.63 -12.48
C HIS A 20 -7.87 -1.27 -13.82
N LEU A 21 -6.96 -2.24 -13.81
CA LEU A 21 -6.62 -3.14 -14.89
C LEU A 21 -6.82 -4.58 -14.43
N ASN A 22 -7.20 -5.48 -15.35
CA ASN A 22 -7.28 -6.92 -15.06
C ASN A 22 -5.91 -7.61 -15.11
N GLU A 23 -4.96 -6.98 -15.77
CA GLU A 23 -3.56 -7.37 -15.82
C GLU A 23 -2.71 -6.12 -15.65
N TYR A 24 -1.77 -6.15 -14.70
CA TYR A 24 -0.84 -5.06 -14.44
C TYR A 24 0.50 -5.61 -13.96
N THR A 25 1.54 -4.79 -14.00
CA THR A 25 2.86 -5.14 -13.47
C THR A 25 2.97 -4.72 -12.02
N SER A 26 3.33 -5.66 -11.15
CA SER A 26 3.63 -5.35 -9.76
C SER A 26 5.13 -5.39 -9.50
N LEU A 27 5.59 -4.44 -8.70
CA LEU A 27 6.92 -4.45 -8.08
C LEU A 27 6.71 -4.88 -6.64
N ASP A 28 7.01 -6.14 -6.37
CA ASP A 28 6.78 -6.75 -5.05
C ASP A 28 8.10 -6.93 -4.31
N PHE A 29 8.09 -6.72 -3.00
CA PHE A 29 9.16 -7.22 -2.15
C PHE A 29 8.65 -7.68 -0.78
N GLU A 30 9.42 -8.59 -0.17
CA GLU A 30 9.20 -9.10 1.17
C GLU A 30 10.50 -9.06 1.97
N MET A 31 10.38 -8.74 3.27
CA MET A 31 11.48 -8.69 4.22
C MET A 31 11.19 -9.61 5.40
N GLY A 32 12.12 -10.51 5.69
CA GLY A 32 12.11 -11.32 6.92
C GLY A 32 12.99 -10.72 8.00
N TYR A 33 12.71 -11.12 9.26
CA TYR A 33 13.40 -10.67 10.48
C TYR A 33 13.23 -9.17 10.73
N ILE A 34 12.00 -8.67 10.52
CA ILE A 34 11.65 -7.29 10.82
C ILE A 34 11.25 -7.16 12.29
N ASP A 35 11.52 -6.01 12.89
CA ASP A 35 11.03 -5.64 14.22
C ASP A 35 9.67 -4.95 14.13
N SER A 36 9.40 -4.25 13.03
CA SER A 36 8.12 -3.56 12.80
C SER A 36 7.83 -3.34 11.31
N PHE A 37 6.56 -3.08 10.97
CA PHE A 37 6.14 -2.80 9.59
C PHE A 37 6.66 -1.44 9.07
N GLU A 38 7.08 -0.54 9.93
CA GLU A 38 7.73 0.72 9.55
C GLU A 38 9.04 0.50 8.80
N GLU A 39 9.72 -0.62 9.01
CA GLU A 39 10.90 -0.97 8.22
C GLU A 39 10.57 -1.21 6.74
N ILE A 40 9.37 -1.73 6.45
CA ILE A 40 8.88 -1.93 5.09
C ILE A 40 8.59 -0.56 4.45
N MET A 41 7.94 0.34 5.20
CA MET A 41 7.70 1.72 4.75
C MET A 41 9.01 2.47 4.50
N ALA A 42 10.02 2.28 5.36
CA ALA A 42 11.34 2.87 5.18
C ALA A 42 12.06 2.33 3.94
N MET A 43 11.93 1.04 3.65
CA MET A 43 12.46 0.43 2.43
C MET A 43 11.79 1.01 1.17
N GLU A 44 10.46 1.14 1.16
CA GLU A 44 9.73 1.76 0.07
C GLU A 44 10.13 3.21 -0.15
N THR A 45 10.24 3.98 0.94
CA THR A 45 10.73 5.37 0.90
C THR A 45 12.11 5.44 0.24
N GLY A 46 13.04 4.57 0.65
CA GLY A 46 14.37 4.48 0.06
C GLY A 46 14.36 4.09 -1.43
N PHE A 47 13.47 3.17 -1.82
CA PHE A 47 13.27 2.81 -3.21
C PHE A 47 12.77 4.00 -4.05
N LEU A 48 11.76 4.73 -3.58
CA LEU A 48 11.24 5.91 -4.27
C LEU A 48 12.29 7.02 -4.39
N GLN A 49 13.07 7.28 -3.34
CA GLN A 49 14.19 8.24 -3.38
C GLN A 49 15.21 7.85 -4.44
N TYR A 50 15.60 6.57 -4.48
CA TYR A 50 16.53 6.07 -5.47
C TYR A 50 15.97 6.19 -6.89
N ALA A 51 14.70 5.80 -7.10
CA ALA A 51 14.05 5.87 -8.40
C ALA A 51 13.96 7.33 -8.91
N MET A 52 13.54 8.27 -8.06
CA MET A 52 13.47 9.69 -8.44
C MET A 52 14.85 10.26 -8.77
N LYS A 53 15.87 9.87 -8.00
CA LYS A 53 17.26 10.26 -8.29
C LYS A 53 17.72 9.70 -9.65
N LEU A 54 17.51 8.41 -9.90
CA LEU A 54 17.87 7.76 -11.16
C LEU A 54 17.19 8.43 -12.35
N LEU A 55 15.87 8.67 -12.26
CA LEU A 55 15.13 9.36 -13.31
C LEU A 55 15.69 10.76 -13.59
N LYS A 56 16.03 11.50 -12.56
CA LYS A 56 16.60 12.85 -12.69
C LYS A 56 17.98 12.84 -13.34
N GLU A 57 18.84 11.86 -13.01
CA GLU A 57 20.22 11.79 -13.49
C GLU A 57 20.32 11.18 -14.90
N ASP A 58 19.62 10.08 -15.16
CA ASP A 58 19.77 9.30 -16.38
C ASP A 58 18.71 9.57 -17.45
N TYR A 59 17.55 10.15 -17.07
CA TYR A 59 16.40 10.37 -17.95
C TYR A 59 15.93 11.84 -17.99
N ALA A 60 16.83 12.78 -17.71
CA ALA A 60 16.52 14.22 -17.68
C ALA A 60 15.91 14.74 -18.98
N LYS A 61 16.35 14.21 -20.14
CA LYS A 61 15.83 14.61 -21.45
C LYS A 61 14.39 14.12 -21.67
N GLU A 62 14.10 12.90 -21.25
CA GLU A 62 12.76 12.31 -21.34
C GLU A 62 11.79 13.04 -20.42
N LEU A 63 12.22 13.38 -19.20
CA LEU A 63 11.44 14.17 -18.26
C LEU A 63 11.10 15.57 -18.84
N GLU A 64 12.06 16.22 -19.51
CA GLU A 64 11.83 17.50 -20.17
C GLU A 64 10.82 17.39 -21.33
N ILE A 65 10.95 16.37 -22.19
CA ILE A 65 10.04 16.12 -23.32
C ILE A 65 8.61 15.87 -22.80
N LEU A 66 8.47 15.06 -21.77
CA LEU A 66 7.20 14.69 -21.17
C LEU A 66 6.67 15.74 -20.19
N LYS A 67 7.48 16.78 -19.88
CA LYS A 67 7.14 17.85 -18.91
C LYS A 67 6.81 17.32 -17.53
N VAL A 68 7.53 16.28 -17.10
CA VAL A 68 7.34 15.65 -15.78
C VAL A 68 8.14 16.40 -14.73
N GLU A 69 7.47 16.84 -13.69
CA GLU A 69 8.07 17.29 -12.44
C GLU A 69 8.11 16.11 -11.45
N LEU A 70 9.32 15.68 -11.07
CA LEU A 70 9.48 14.56 -10.16
C LEU A 70 8.99 14.94 -8.76
N PRO A 71 8.22 14.05 -8.09
CA PRO A 71 7.76 14.29 -6.74
C PRO A 71 8.91 14.22 -5.73
N ASP A 72 8.73 14.92 -4.60
CA ASP A 72 9.66 14.84 -3.47
C ASP A 72 9.35 13.63 -2.58
N ALA A 73 10.26 12.66 -2.57
CA ALA A 73 10.22 11.49 -1.68
C ALA A 73 11.19 11.59 -0.50
N SER A 74 11.79 12.76 -0.23
CA SER A 74 12.77 12.93 0.84
C SER A 74 12.19 12.69 2.23
N ARG A 75 10.91 13.02 2.42
CA ARG A 75 10.16 12.80 3.65
C ARG A 75 8.69 12.50 3.31
N ILE A 76 8.27 11.27 3.57
CA ILE A 76 6.89 10.84 3.37
C ILE A 76 6.18 10.82 4.74
N PRO A 77 5.17 11.67 4.96
CA PRO A 77 4.39 11.66 6.19
C PRO A 77 3.54 10.38 6.29
N ALA A 78 3.17 10.03 7.52
CA ALA A 78 2.26 8.93 7.81
C ALA A 78 1.10 9.41 8.68
N VAL A 79 -0.08 8.84 8.45
CA VAL A 79 -1.29 9.08 9.23
C VAL A 79 -2.04 7.76 9.43
N ARG A 80 -2.60 7.54 10.63
CA ARG A 80 -3.45 6.37 10.86
C ARG A 80 -4.76 6.52 10.09
N PHE A 81 -5.32 5.41 9.67
CA PHE A 81 -6.56 5.33 8.91
C PHE A 81 -7.73 6.07 9.59
N ASP A 82 -7.97 5.80 10.87
CA ASP A 82 -9.03 6.41 11.65
C ASP A 82 -8.86 7.94 11.76
N VAL A 83 -7.63 8.39 12.03
CA VAL A 83 -7.28 9.81 12.08
C VAL A 83 -7.46 10.48 10.70
N ALA A 84 -7.04 9.83 9.61
CA ALA A 84 -7.21 10.34 8.25
C ALA A 84 -8.69 10.52 7.90
N LYS A 85 -9.54 9.55 8.27
CA LYS A 85 -11.01 9.63 8.08
C LYS A 85 -11.61 10.84 8.78
N GLU A 86 -11.29 11.04 10.06
CA GLU A 86 -11.79 12.16 10.87
C GLU A 86 -11.27 13.50 10.33
N LEU A 87 -10.01 13.56 9.93
CA LEU A 87 -9.38 14.75 9.39
C LEU A 87 -10.07 15.23 8.11
N VAL A 88 -10.31 14.31 7.16
CA VAL A 88 -11.01 14.62 5.91
C VAL A 88 -12.45 15.01 6.19
N ALA A 89 -13.16 14.29 7.07
CA ALA A 89 -14.52 14.60 7.45
C ALA A 89 -14.64 16.02 8.03
N LYS A 90 -13.71 16.39 8.90
CA LYS A 90 -13.69 17.72 9.54
C LYS A 90 -13.25 18.83 8.59
N LYS A 91 -12.16 18.66 7.86
CA LYS A 91 -11.58 19.70 6.96
C LYS A 91 -12.50 20.04 5.81
N TYR A 92 -13.13 19.01 5.20
CA TYR A 92 -13.93 19.16 3.98
C TYR A 92 -15.43 18.99 4.22
N ASN A 93 -15.88 19.00 5.49
CA ASN A 93 -17.28 18.85 5.88
C ASN A 93 -17.98 17.64 5.22
N ARG A 94 -17.26 16.51 5.17
CA ARG A 94 -17.70 15.27 4.54
C ARG A 94 -18.26 14.28 5.56
N GLN A 95 -19.39 13.66 5.26
CA GLN A 95 -19.93 12.58 6.07
C GLN A 95 -19.15 11.27 5.81
N ILE A 96 -18.69 10.62 6.87
CA ILE A 96 -18.09 9.27 6.79
C ILE A 96 -19.22 8.29 6.48
N ARG A 97 -19.21 7.70 5.28
CA ARG A 97 -20.20 6.72 4.82
C ARG A 97 -19.76 5.30 5.09
N ASN A 98 -18.49 5.00 4.81
CA ASN A 98 -17.88 3.70 5.06
C ASN A 98 -16.75 3.84 6.10
N PRO A 99 -16.97 3.43 7.35
CA PRO A 99 -15.96 3.57 8.40
C PRO A 99 -14.82 2.54 8.31
N PHE A 100 -14.91 1.57 7.37
CA PHE A 100 -13.95 0.46 7.28
C PHE A 100 -13.02 0.54 6.06
N ASP A 101 -13.27 1.50 5.15
CA ASP A 101 -12.50 1.63 3.92
C ASP A 101 -12.37 3.10 3.50
N LEU A 102 -11.37 3.42 2.67
CA LEU A 102 -11.29 4.72 2.01
C LEU A 102 -12.05 4.66 0.69
N GLU A 103 -12.95 5.60 0.50
CA GLU A 103 -13.53 5.84 -0.82
C GLU A 103 -12.50 6.60 -1.69
N PRO A 104 -12.52 6.44 -3.03
CA PRO A 104 -11.58 7.16 -3.92
C PRO A 104 -11.52 8.67 -3.72
N GLU A 105 -12.68 9.27 -3.38
CA GLU A 105 -12.75 10.70 -3.07
C GLU A 105 -12.03 11.04 -1.74
N GLU A 106 -12.08 10.14 -0.76
CA GLU A 106 -11.37 10.34 0.52
C GLU A 106 -9.85 10.21 0.32
N GLU A 107 -9.38 9.26 -0.50
CA GLU A 107 -7.97 9.17 -0.89
C GLU A 107 -7.50 10.48 -1.53
N ALA A 108 -8.25 11.01 -2.49
CA ALA A 108 -7.95 12.27 -3.15
C ALA A 108 -7.89 13.45 -2.16
N LEU A 109 -8.84 13.53 -1.22
CA LEU A 109 -8.87 14.58 -0.19
C LEU A 109 -7.73 14.45 0.83
N ILE A 110 -7.32 13.23 1.18
CA ILE A 110 -6.12 12.99 2.01
C ILE A 110 -4.89 13.51 1.27
N GLY A 111 -4.71 13.14 0.01
CA GLY A 111 -3.60 13.62 -0.82
C GLY A 111 -3.59 15.16 -0.91
N GLN A 112 -4.73 15.76 -1.16
CA GLN A 112 -4.88 17.22 -1.19
C GLN A 112 -4.49 17.86 0.14
N TYR A 113 -4.99 17.34 1.27
CA TYR A 113 -4.67 17.84 2.60
C TYR A 113 -3.16 17.83 2.86
N PHE A 114 -2.48 16.70 2.60
CA PHE A 114 -1.05 16.59 2.85
C PHE A 114 -0.22 17.44 1.88
N LYS A 115 -0.70 17.67 0.66
CA LYS A 115 -0.06 18.62 -0.27
C LYS A 115 -0.20 20.05 0.21
N GLU A 116 -1.39 20.47 0.65
CA GLU A 116 -1.65 21.83 1.14
C GLU A 116 -0.90 22.17 2.43
N GLU A 117 -0.94 21.26 3.42
CA GLU A 117 -0.43 21.55 4.77
C GLU A 117 1.06 21.20 4.94
N TYR A 118 1.58 20.23 4.19
CA TYR A 118 2.93 19.69 4.35
C TYR A 118 3.79 19.75 3.08
N ASN A 119 3.23 20.20 1.95
CA ASN A 119 3.85 20.12 0.64
C ASN A 119 4.33 18.70 0.29
N ALA A 120 3.58 17.69 0.70
CA ALA A 120 3.91 16.28 0.49
C ALA A 120 3.16 15.73 -0.73
N ASP A 121 3.91 15.09 -1.64
CA ASP A 121 3.33 14.41 -2.82
C ASP A 121 2.85 13.00 -2.45
N PHE A 122 3.48 12.40 -1.46
CA PHE A 122 3.17 11.07 -0.93
C PHE A 122 2.68 11.14 0.51
N VAL A 123 1.82 10.18 0.88
CA VAL A 123 1.43 9.98 2.28
C VAL A 123 1.13 8.50 2.53
N PHE A 124 1.70 7.94 3.60
CA PHE A 124 1.31 6.64 4.10
C PHE A 124 0.04 6.75 4.94
N VAL A 125 -0.96 5.95 4.60
CA VAL A 125 -2.10 5.71 5.48
C VAL A 125 -1.91 4.34 6.13
N THR A 126 -1.85 4.31 7.46
CA THR A 126 -1.50 3.10 8.22
C THR A 126 -2.66 2.59 9.05
N HIS A 127 -2.54 1.36 9.56
CA HIS A 127 -3.51 0.75 10.47
C HIS A 127 -4.92 0.68 9.88
N TYR A 128 -5.03 0.04 8.72
CA TYR A 128 -6.35 -0.22 8.13
C TYR A 128 -7.17 -1.21 8.95
N PRO A 129 -8.51 -1.10 8.92
CA PRO A 129 -9.38 -2.02 9.62
C PRO A 129 -9.14 -3.49 9.24
N SER A 130 -9.02 -4.37 10.23
CA SER A 130 -8.75 -5.80 10.03
C SER A 130 -9.75 -6.47 9.09
N LYS A 131 -11.01 -6.07 9.12
CA LYS A 131 -12.08 -6.60 8.26
C LYS A 131 -11.85 -6.36 6.76
N LYS A 132 -11.04 -5.37 6.40
CA LYS A 132 -10.75 -5.00 5.01
C LYS A 132 -9.44 -5.56 4.48
N ARG A 133 -8.54 -5.99 5.37
CA ARG A 133 -7.26 -6.57 4.95
C ARG A 133 -7.36 -8.09 4.74
N PRO A 134 -6.48 -8.68 3.93
CA PRO A 134 -6.43 -10.12 3.75
C PRO A 134 -6.24 -10.87 5.07
N PHE A 135 -6.60 -12.17 5.12
CA PHE A 135 -6.51 -12.99 6.32
C PHE A 135 -5.08 -13.10 6.87
N TYR A 136 -4.08 -12.97 6.03
CA TYR A 136 -2.67 -13.06 6.41
C TYR A 136 -2.09 -11.76 6.99
N ALA A 137 -2.82 -10.65 6.94
CA ALA A 137 -2.37 -9.39 7.53
C ALA A 137 -2.38 -9.48 9.06
N MET A 138 -1.28 -9.05 9.69
CA MET A 138 -1.14 -9.08 11.14
C MET A 138 -2.01 -8.00 11.78
N ASP A 139 -2.82 -8.39 12.77
CA ASP A 139 -3.56 -7.41 13.56
C ASP A 139 -2.62 -6.65 14.49
N ASP A 140 -2.95 -5.39 14.75
CA ASP A 140 -2.26 -4.58 15.75
C ASP A 140 -2.49 -5.21 17.14
N PRO A 141 -1.44 -5.63 17.87
CA PRO A 141 -1.58 -6.24 19.17
C PRO A 141 -2.17 -5.29 20.24
N GLU A 142 -2.08 -3.98 20.01
CA GLU A 142 -2.67 -2.97 20.92
C GLU A 142 -4.15 -2.73 20.62
N ASP A 143 -4.58 -2.90 19.38
CA ASP A 143 -5.98 -2.78 18.96
C ASP A 143 -6.28 -3.68 17.75
N THR A 144 -6.77 -4.88 18.02
CA THR A 144 -7.04 -5.91 17.00
C THR A 144 -8.16 -5.56 15.99
N ARG A 145 -8.81 -4.40 16.15
CA ARG A 145 -9.73 -3.87 15.12
C ARG A 145 -8.97 -3.40 13.88
N PHE A 146 -7.68 -3.09 14.03
CA PHE A 146 -6.77 -2.61 12.99
C PHE A 146 -5.67 -3.63 12.70
N THR A 147 -4.92 -3.38 11.63
CA THR A 147 -3.78 -4.20 11.20
C THR A 147 -2.51 -3.36 11.15
N LEU A 148 -1.36 -4.01 11.26
CA LEU A 148 -0.04 -3.44 10.99
C LEU A 148 0.21 -3.39 9.49
N SER A 149 -0.64 -2.64 8.79
CA SER A 149 -0.62 -2.48 7.34
C SER A 149 -0.66 -1.01 6.93
N PHE A 150 -0.33 -0.75 5.69
CA PHE A 150 -0.37 0.58 5.12
C PHE A 150 -0.72 0.53 3.64
N ASP A 151 -1.22 1.65 3.13
CA ASP A 151 -1.21 2.00 1.71
C ASP A 151 -0.38 3.27 1.53
N LEU A 152 0.32 3.38 0.40
CA LEU A 152 0.97 4.61 -0.01
C LEU A 152 0.09 5.31 -1.05
N LEU A 153 -0.31 6.52 -0.74
CA LEU A 153 -1.01 7.40 -1.67
C LEU A 153 0.01 8.33 -2.33
N PHE A 154 -0.05 8.42 -3.66
CA PHE A 154 0.68 9.39 -4.46
C PHE A 154 -0.32 10.33 -5.13
N HIS A 155 -0.26 11.63 -4.81
CA HIS A 155 -1.26 12.62 -5.21
C HIS A 155 -2.71 12.17 -4.97
N GLY A 156 -2.95 11.46 -3.85
CA GLY A 156 -4.27 10.98 -3.47
C GLY A 156 -4.76 9.73 -4.23
N LEU A 157 -3.87 9.00 -4.89
CA LEU A 157 -4.14 7.68 -5.46
C LEU A 157 -3.30 6.62 -4.77
N GLU A 158 -3.93 5.54 -4.31
CA GLU A 158 -3.22 4.35 -3.83
C GLU A 158 -2.37 3.74 -4.94
N ILE A 159 -1.05 3.70 -4.74
CA ILE A 159 -0.08 3.05 -5.63
C ILE A 159 0.50 1.77 -5.04
N THR A 160 0.45 1.63 -3.70
CA THR A 160 1.04 0.53 -2.96
C THR A 160 0.13 0.08 -1.85
N THR A 161 0.09 -1.23 -1.62
CA THR A 161 -0.42 -1.84 -0.39
C THR A 161 0.66 -2.72 0.22
N GLY A 162 0.88 -2.57 1.52
CA GLY A 162 1.88 -3.33 2.27
C GLY A 162 1.51 -3.57 3.73
N GLY A 163 2.38 -4.27 4.43
CA GLY A 163 2.23 -4.49 5.88
C GLY A 163 2.97 -5.72 6.39
N GLN A 164 2.90 -5.88 7.70
CA GLN A 164 3.39 -7.07 8.39
C GLN A 164 2.42 -8.23 8.21
N ARG A 165 2.97 -9.42 8.02
CA ARG A 165 2.21 -10.67 7.87
C ARG A 165 2.13 -11.39 9.22
N ILE A 166 1.08 -12.17 9.42
CA ILE A 166 1.04 -13.13 10.53
C ILE A 166 2.13 -14.18 10.29
N HIS A 167 2.97 -14.43 11.28
CA HIS A 167 4.06 -15.41 11.19
C HIS A 167 3.89 -16.59 12.15
N ASP A 168 3.04 -16.48 13.16
CA ASP A 168 2.68 -17.59 14.04
C ASP A 168 1.61 -18.48 13.40
N TYR A 169 1.87 -19.79 13.36
CA TYR A 169 0.98 -20.77 12.74
C TYR A 169 -0.41 -20.80 13.38
N ASN A 170 -0.48 -20.79 14.72
CA ASN A 170 -1.76 -20.88 15.43
C ASN A 170 -2.58 -19.59 15.28
N ALA A 171 -1.91 -18.43 15.30
CA ALA A 171 -2.55 -17.15 15.05
C ALA A 171 -3.12 -17.07 13.62
N LEU A 172 -2.40 -17.62 12.64
CA LEU A 172 -2.85 -17.67 11.24
C LEU A 172 -4.07 -18.57 11.07
N LEU A 173 -4.06 -19.78 11.66
CA LEU A 173 -5.20 -20.70 11.67
C LEU A 173 -6.43 -20.06 12.29
N LYS A 174 -6.26 -19.47 13.47
CA LYS A 174 -7.35 -18.77 14.14
C LYS A 174 -7.95 -17.66 13.28
N LYS A 175 -7.13 -16.89 12.60
CA LYS A 175 -7.58 -15.81 11.71
C LYS A 175 -8.38 -16.34 10.51
N ILE A 176 -7.98 -17.49 9.96
CA ILE A 176 -8.69 -18.19 8.87
C ILE A 176 -10.07 -18.65 9.36
N GLU A 177 -10.12 -19.30 10.53
CA GLU A 177 -11.37 -19.78 11.14
C GLU A 177 -12.33 -18.63 11.48
N ASP A 178 -11.83 -17.56 12.12
CA ASP A 178 -12.61 -16.38 12.51
C ASP A 178 -13.25 -15.68 11.28
N ARG A 179 -12.69 -15.92 10.09
CA ARG A 179 -13.24 -15.44 8.80
C ARG A 179 -14.16 -16.43 8.10
N GLY A 180 -14.41 -17.58 8.70
CA GLY A 180 -15.23 -18.63 8.09
C GLY A 180 -14.63 -19.23 6.83
N MET A 181 -13.30 -19.18 6.69
CA MET A 181 -12.56 -19.77 5.59
C MET A 181 -12.18 -21.21 5.91
N GLU A 182 -12.17 -22.06 4.88
CA GLU A 182 -11.68 -23.43 5.00
C GLU A 182 -10.18 -23.49 4.67
N THR A 183 -9.48 -24.45 5.29
CA THR A 183 -8.04 -24.66 5.07
C THR A 183 -7.75 -25.65 3.95
N GLU A 184 -8.78 -26.29 3.39
CA GLU A 184 -8.63 -27.22 2.28
C GLU A 184 -7.97 -26.54 1.06
N GLY A 185 -6.88 -27.14 0.56
CA GLY A 185 -6.07 -26.58 -0.52
C GLY A 185 -5.03 -25.56 -0.09
N MET A 186 -4.94 -25.26 1.22
CA MET A 186 -3.94 -24.35 1.79
C MET A 186 -2.81 -25.07 2.55
N GLU A 187 -2.77 -26.39 2.51
CA GLU A 187 -1.87 -27.21 3.35
C GLU A 187 -0.41 -26.85 3.14
N GLN A 188 0.03 -26.70 1.87
CA GLN A 188 1.42 -26.36 1.55
C GLN A 188 1.79 -24.97 2.06
N TYR A 189 0.89 -24.01 1.93
CA TYR A 189 1.08 -22.65 2.46
C TYR A 189 1.20 -22.67 3.99
N LEU A 190 0.24 -23.32 4.66
CA LEU A 190 0.22 -23.41 6.13
C LEU A 190 1.42 -24.18 6.70
N ASP A 191 1.91 -25.21 6.01
CA ASP A 191 3.07 -25.97 6.44
C ASP A 191 4.34 -25.12 6.55
N THR A 192 4.48 -24.06 5.74
CA THR A 192 5.63 -23.16 5.84
C THR A 192 5.74 -22.46 7.20
N PHE A 193 4.61 -22.24 7.87
CA PHE A 193 4.55 -21.59 9.18
C PHE A 193 4.86 -22.52 10.35
N LYS A 194 4.69 -23.84 10.19
CA LYS A 194 4.92 -24.83 11.26
C LYS A 194 6.39 -24.95 11.66
N TYR A 195 7.31 -24.60 10.77
CA TYR A 195 8.75 -24.79 10.94
C TYR A 195 9.50 -23.54 11.36
N GLY A 196 8.80 -22.51 11.83
CA GLY A 196 9.41 -21.30 12.37
C GLY A 196 9.56 -20.18 11.36
N MET A 197 8.44 -19.69 10.82
CA MET A 197 8.41 -18.50 10.01
C MET A 197 8.85 -17.29 10.85
N PRO A 198 9.88 -16.50 10.41
CA PRO A 198 10.27 -15.29 11.12
C PRO A 198 9.22 -14.19 10.95
N PRO A 199 9.21 -13.18 11.84
CA PRO A 199 8.47 -11.94 11.58
C PRO A 199 8.85 -11.40 10.21
N HIS A 200 7.86 -11.15 9.37
CA HIS A 200 8.07 -10.71 7.98
C HIS A 200 6.93 -9.83 7.52
N GLY A 201 7.17 -9.16 6.43
CA GLY A 201 6.18 -8.37 5.73
C GLY A 201 6.73 -7.82 4.43
N GLY A 202 5.85 -7.22 3.67
CA GLY A 202 6.21 -6.70 2.36
C GLY A 202 5.12 -5.84 1.76
N LEU A 203 5.28 -5.57 0.48
CA LEU A 203 4.38 -4.71 -0.27
C LEU A 203 4.35 -5.07 -1.74
N GLY A 204 3.32 -4.56 -2.43
CA GLY A 204 3.23 -4.56 -3.89
C GLY A 204 2.94 -3.15 -4.40
N ILE A 205 3.77 -2.67 -5.34
CA ILE A 205 3.59 -1.39 -6.03
C ILE A 205 3.00 -1.66 -7.42
N GLY A 206 1.87 -1.04 -7.74
CA GLY A 206 1.32 -1.06 -9.09
C GLY A 206 2.11 -0.14 -10.02
N LEU A 207 2.91 -0.73 -10.92
CA LEU A 207 3.80 0.05 -11.80
C LEU A 207 3.02 1.02 -12.69
N GLU A 208 1.90 0.59 -13.25
CA GLU A 208 1.07 1.43 -14.13
C GLU A 208 0.46 2.61 -13.37
N ARG A 209 0.03 2.42 -12.11
CA ARG A 209 -0.46 3.54 -11.29
C ARG A 209 0.64 4.53 -10.93
N LEU A 210 1.82 4.02 -10.55
CA LEU A 210 2.99 4.87 -10.29
C LEU A 210 3.38 5.67 -11.52
N THR A 211 3.44 5.02 -12.69
CA THR A 211 3.77 5.66 -13.97
C THR A 211 2.73 6.69 -14.38
N MET A 212 1.45 6.34 -14.29
CA MET A 212 0.34 7.25 -14.57
C MET A 212 0.43 8.53 -13.73
N GLN A 213 0.67 8.40 -12.44
CA GLN A 213 0.81 9.56 -11.54
C GLN A 213 2.08 10.37 -11.82
N LEU A 214 3.20 9.74 -12.18
CA LEU A 214 4.42 10.44 -12.58
C LEU A 214 4.23 11.24 -13.86
N LEU A 215 3.48 10.72 -14.82
CA LEU A 215 3.19 11.38 -16.10
C LEU A 215 2.06 12.41 -15.99
N GLY A 216 1.31 12.43 -14.90
CA GLY A 216 0.15 13.30 -14.72
C GLY A 216 -1.07 12.88 -15.55
N GLU A 217 -1.15 11.59 -15.94
CA GLU A 217 -2.27 11.05 -16.69
C GLU A 217 -3.47 10.76 -15.80
N GLU A 218 -4.68 10.86 -16.35
CA GLU A 218 -5.92 10.63 -15.59
C GLU A 218 -6.46 9.20 -15.71
N ASN A 219 -5.91 8.40 -16.61
CA ASN A 219 -6.41 7.06 -16.91
C ASN A 219 -5.22 6.11 -17.09
N VAL A 220 -5.22 5.03 -16.33
CA VAL A 220 -4.15 4.02 -16.33
C VAL A 220 -3.95 3.31 -17.69
N ARG A 221 -4.82 3.55 -18.68
CA ARG A 221 -4.76 3.00 -20.03
C ARG A 221 -4.16 3.95 -21.08
N GLU A 222 -3.86 5.17 -20.68
CA GLU A 222 -3.19 6.18 -21.51
C GLU A 222 -1.68 6.10 -21.37
#